data_8d60fc457bcd5a3390edd02531418cae
#
_entry.id   8d60fc457bcd5a3390edd02531418cae
#
_cell.length_a   1.000
_cell.length_b   1.000
_cell.length_c   1.000
_cell.angle_alpha   90.00
_cell.angle_beta   90.00
_cell.angle_gamma   90.00
#
_symmetry.space_group_name_H-M   'P 1'
#
loop_
_entity.id
_entity.type
_entity.pdbx_description
1 polymer ?
#
loop_
_entity_poly.entity_id
_entity_poly.type
_entity_poly.pdbx_seq_one_letter_code
_entity_poly.pdbx_strand_id
1 'polypeptide(L)'
;MRKRQQAPGELEQVRAFVNTLDIEEGEDALGTPGALSAWLTEHGLLGRSVRATAADLREALEVREALRELLLAHTDRVPAPKAAATLDAAARRARLELRFDADGGHLESCAGGVTGALGRLLALVQGAMANGTWELLKACRRETCNWAFYDNTKNRSGVWCTMETCGNRAKAQAYRARHAAA
;
A
#
# COMPACT_ATOMS: atom_id res chain seq x y z
N MET A 1 12.54 -16.96 7.07
CA MET A 1 11.61 -15.87 6.66
C MET A 1 10.42 -16.48 5.94
N ARG A 2 9.23 -16.45 6.54
CA ARG A 2 8.01 -16.94 5.87
C ARG A 2 7.61 -15.93 4.81
N LYS A 3 7.30 -16.39 3.60
CA LYS A 3 6.78 -15.55 2.52
C LYS A 3 5.48 -14.90 3.01
N ARG A 4 5.56 -13.66 3.43
CA ARG A 4 4.39 -12.80 3.63
C ARG A 4 3.65 -12.80 2.30
N GLN A 5 2.36 -13.06 2.32
CA GLN A 5 1.58 -13.34 1.11
C GLN A 5 1.69 -12.19 0.12
N GLN A 6 2.27 -12.48 -1.04
CA GLN A 6 2.46 -11.53 -2.12
C GLN A 6 1.15 -11.32 -2.86
N ALA A 7 0.92 -10.11 -3.34
CA ALA A 7 -0.20 -9.82 -4.22
C ALA A 7 0.07 -10.33 -5.65
N PRO A 8 -0.97 -10.68 -6.42
CA PRO A 8 -0.80 -11.12 -7.79
C PRO A 8 -0.42 -9.96 -8.72
N GLY A 9 0.43 -10.25 -9.72
CA GLY A 9 0.79 -9.33 -10.78
C GLY A 9 1.34 -7.99 -10.28
N GLU A 10 0.94 -6.92 -10.94
CA GLU A 10 1.43 -5.57 -10.64
C GLU A 10 0.90 -4.99 -9.32
N LEU A 11 -0.17 -5.56 -8.75
CA LEU A 11 -0.67 -5.17 -7.42
C LEU A 11 0.40 -5.37 -6.33
N GLU A 12 1.37 -6.26 -6.57
CA GLU A 12 2.53 -6.44 -5.70
C GLU A 12 3.36 -5.15 -5.55
N GLN A 13 3.43 -4.30 -6.56
CA GLN A 13 4.15 -3.01 -6.46
C GLN A 13 3.48 -2.09 -5.44
N VAL A 14 2.14 -2.06 -5.42
CA VAL A 14 1.38 -1.27 -4.42
C VAL A 14 1.63 -1.81 -3.01
N ARG A 15 1.59 -3.15 -2.84
CA ARG A 15 1.90 -3.79 -1.56
C ARG A 15 3.33 -3.49 -1.10
N ALA A 16 4.29 -3.61 -2.01
CA ALA A 16 5.70 -3.33 -1.74
C ALA A 16 5.92 -1.85 -1.37
N PHE A 17 5.24 -0.92 -2.06
CA PHE A 17 5.30 0.51 -1.74
C PHE A 17 4.77 0.82 -0.34
N VAL A 18 3.63 0.26 0.05
CA VAL A 18 3.12 0.42 1.42
C VAL A 18 4.09 -0.17 2.45
N ASN A 19 4.73 -1.27 2.14
CA ASN A 19 5.66 -1.98 3.02
C ASN A 19 7.09 -1.42 3.03
N THR A 20 7.35 -0.29 2.39
CA THR A 20 8.64 0.42 2.51
C THR A 20 8.86 0.96 3.93
N LEU A 21 7.81 1.14 4.74
CA LEU A 21 7.90 1.39 6.18
C LEU A 21 7.59 0.11 6.95
N ASP A 22 8.56 -0.42 7.66
CA ASP A 22 8.35 -1.44 8.69
C ASP A 22 8.19 -0.75 10.05
N ILE A 23 6.92 -0.67 10.50
CA ILE A 23 6.56 0.01 11.76
C ILE A 23 7.13 -0.76 12.97
N GLU A 24 7.20 -2.09 12.90
CA GLU A 24 7.68 -2.93 14.01
C GLU A 24 9.18 -2.77 14.24
N GLU A 25 9.96 -2.68 13.14
CA GLU A 25 11.42 -2.50 13.21
C GLU A 25 11.83 -1.02 13.22
N GLY A 26 10.91 -0.09 12.88
CA GLY A 26 11.19 1.34 12.77
C GLY A 26 12.03 1.70 11.55
N GLU A 27 12.05 0.86 10.53
CA GLU A 27 12.84 1.05 9.32
C GLU A 27 12.00 1.62 8.18
N ASP A 28 12.45 2.70 7.54
CA ASP A 28 11.82 3.32 6.37
C ASP A 28 12.78 3.31 5.17
N ALA A 29 12.47 2.47 4.19
CA ALA A 29 13.23 2.38 2.94
C ALA A 29 13.13 3.66 2.07
N LEU A 30 12.16 4.55 2.36
CA LEU A 30 11.99 5.83 1.66
C LEU A 30 12.47 7.04 2.51
N GLY A 31 13.35 6.83 3.47
CA GLY A 31 13.77 7.87 4.43
C GLY A 31 14.43 9.11 3.83
N THR A 32 14.81 9.11 2.55
CA THR A 32 15.41 10.25 1.86
C THR A 32 14.89 10.38 0.41
N PRO A 33 15.00 11.59 -0.22
CA PRO A 33 14.66 11.75 -1.64
C PRO A 33 15.46 10.82 -2.57
N GLY A 34 16.72 10.55 -2.23
CA GLY A 34 17.57 9.62 -2.98
C GLY A 34 17.06 8.18 -2.89
N ALA A 35 16.67 7.74 -1.71
CA ALA A 35 16.08 6.42 -1.48
C ALA A 35 14.75 6.26 -2.24
N LEU A 36 13.88 7.29 -2.24
CA LEU A 36 12.66 7.31 -3.03
C LEU A 36 12.96 7.16 -4.54
N SER A 37 13.92 7.93 -5.07
CA SER A 37 14.31 7.83 -6.48
C SER A 37 14.81 6.42 -6.82
N ALA A 38 15.64 5.83 -5.96
CA ALA A 38 16.19 4.50 -6.16
C ALA A 38 15.07 3.45 -6.18
N TRP A 39 14.18 3.47 -5.17
CA TRP A 39 13.06 2.55 -5.07
C TRP A 39 12.12 2.61 -6.29
N LEU A 40 11.71 3.82 -6.68
CA LEU A 40 10.83 4.02 -7.84
C LEU A 40 11.49 3.57 -9.15
N THR A 41 12.81 3.77 -9.28
CA THR A 41 13.56 3.34 -10.46
C THR A 41 13.70 1.82 -10.51
N GLU A 42 14.00 1.18 -9.39
CA GLU A 42 14.09 -0.28 -9.27
C GLU A 42 12.77 -0.99 -9.65
N HIS A 43 11.64 -0.35 -9.29
CA HIS A 43 10.31 -0.88 -9.62
C HIS A 43 9.78 -0.43 -10.99
N GLY A 44 10.62 0.19 -11.82
CA GLY A 44 10.24 0.60 -13.18
C GLY A 44 9.26 1.79 -13.24
N LEU A 45 9.03 2.46 -12.11
CA LEU A 45 8.09 3.58 -11.99
C LEU A 45 8.75 4.95 -12.30
N LEU A 46 10.08 5.05 -12.32
CA LEU A 46 10.80 6.29 -12.53
C LEU A 46 12.00 6.08 -13.45
N GLY A 47 12.24 7.02 -14.35
CA GLY A 47 13.45 6.99 -15.19
C GLY A 47 14.72 7.24 -14.37
N ARG A 48 15.82 6.56 -14.73
CA ARG A 48 17.11 6.62 -14.00
C ARG A 48 17.72 8.01 -13.83
N SER A 49 17.40 8.95 -14.74
CA SER A 49 17.91 10.32 -14.71
C SER A 49 17.12 11.26 -13.79
N VAL A 50 15.94 10.84 -13.32
CA VAL A 50 15.06 11.67 -12.49
C VAL A 50 15.47 11.58 -11.03
N ARG A 51 15.53 12.72 -10.36
CA ARG A 51 15.83 12.81 -8.93
C ARG A 51 14.63 13.38 -8.20
N ALA A 52 14.24 12.73 -7.11
CA ALA A 52 13.20 13.21 -6.22
C ALA A 52 13.71 14.39 -5.39
N THR A 53 12.81 15.32 -5.10
CA THR A 53 13.01 16.43 -4.18
C THR A 53 12.44 16.09 -2.78
N ALA A 54 12.68 16.97 -1.80
CA ALA A 54 12.05 16.83 -0.48
C ALA A 54 10.51 16.99 -0.55
N ALA A 55 10.00 17.75 -1.53
CA ALA A 55 8.55 17.87 -1.75
C ALA A 55 7.97 16.57 -2.31
N ASP A 56 8.65 15.94 -3.27
CA ASP A 56 8.26 14.65 -3.82
C ASP A 56 8.26 13.56 -2.75
N LEU A 57 9.24 13.57 -1.84
CA LEU A 57 9.28 12.62 -0.73
C LEU A 57 8.06 12.79 0.18
N ARG A 58 7.71 14.03 0.57
CA ARG A 58 6.51 14.26 1.40
C ARG A 58 5.26 13.75 0.72
N GLU A 59 5.06 14.05 -0.57
CA GLU A 59 3.93 13.56 -1.35
C GLU A 59 3.89 12.02 -1.38
N ALA A 60 5.02 11.38 -1.61
CA ALA A 60 5.12 9.92 -1.65
C ALA A 60 4.75 9.29 -0.29
N LEU A 61 5.22 9.88 0.82
CA LEU A 61 4.89 9.41 2.17
C LEU A 61 3.40 9.61 2.48
N GLU A 62 2.80 10.74 2.10
CA GLU A 62 1.36 10.97 2.25
C GLU A 62 0.54 9.95 1.46
N VAL A 63 0.89 9.66 0.21
CA VAL A 63 0.24 8.64 -0.63
C VAL A 63 0.41 7.26 -0.01
N ARG A 64 1.60 6.91 0.48
CA ARG A 64 1.87 5.63 1.13
C ARG A 64 0.98 5.40 2.35
N GLU A 65 0.90 6.39 3.24
CA GLU A 65 0.09 6.25 4.45
C GLU A 65 -1.41 6.27 4.14
N ALA A 66 -1.85 7.03 3.14
CA ALA A 66 -3.24 6.99 2.68
C ALA A 66 -3.60 5.61 2.10
N LEU A 67 -2.71 4.98 1.32
CA LEU A 67 -2.90 3.60 0.86
C LEU A 67 -2.97 2.63 2.05
N ARG A 68 -2.06 2.74 3.02
CA ARG A 68 -2.07 1.91 4.25
C ARG A 68 -3.38 2.03 5.01
N GLU A 69 -3.91 3.24 5.15
CA GLU A 69 -5.19 3.50 5.82
C GLU A 69 -6.37 2.84 5.07
N LEU A 70 -6.40 2.90 3.72
CA LEU A 70 -7.40 2.17 2.94
C LEU A 70 -7.28 0.65 3.12
N LEU A 71 -6.06 0.12 3.18
CA LEU A 71 -5.86 -1.31 3.41
C LEU A 71 -6.29 -1.75 4.83
N LEU A 72 -6.15 -0.88 5.84
CA LEU A 72 -6.73 -1.08 7.16
C LEU A 72 -8.26 -1.04 7.11
N ALA A 73 -8.83 -0.12 6.32
CA ALA A 73 -10.28 -0.05 6.09
C ALA A 73 -10.84 -1.35 5.50
N HIS A 74 -10.12 -2.03 4.59
CA HIS A 74 -10.49 -3.37 4.12
C HIS A 74 -10.47 -4.42 5.23
N THR A 75 -9.49 -4.32 6.14
CA THR A 75 -9.35 -5.26 7.26
C THR A 75 -10.46 -5.08 8.29
N ASP A 76 -10.80 -3.84 8.63
CA ASP A 76 -11.74 -3.50 9.70
C ASP A 76 -13.15 -3.22 9.19
N ARG A 77 -13.32 -3.12 7.86
CA ARG A 77 -14.58 -2.79 7.19
C ARG A 77 -15.14 -1.44 7.63
N VAL A 78 -14.26 -0.46 7.79
CA VAL A 78 -14.58 0.90 8.21
C VAL A 78 -14.15 1.88 7.11
N PRO A 79 -14.98 2.86 6.69
CA PRO A 79 -14.59 3.84 5.69
C PRO A 79 -13.41 4.71 6.11
N ALA A 80 -12.53 5.05 5.16
CA ALA A 80 -11.38 5.94 5.36
C ALA A 80 -11.46 7.19 4.43
N PRO A 81 -12.39 8.12 4.67
CA PRO A 81 -12.65 9.22 3.74
C PRO A 81 -11.48 10.21 3.62
N LYS A 82 -10.68 10.39 4.67
CA LYS A 82 -9.48 11.24 4.61
C LYS A 82 -8.41 10.65 3.69
N ALA A 83 -8.15 9.35 3.81
CA ALA A 83 -7.23 8.63 2.94
C ALA A 83 -7.69 8.70 1.48
N ALA A 84 -8.98 8.46 1.22
CA ALA A 84 -9.55 8.60 -0.11
C ALA A 84 -9.33 10.00 -0.69
N ALA A 85 -9.61 11.07 0.09
CA ALA A 85 -9.39 12.45 -0.35
C ALA A 85 -7.91 12.77 -0.67
N THR A 86 -6.97 12.19 0.09
CA THR A 86 -5.53 12.33 -0.18
C THR A 86 -5.16 11.68 -1.51
N LEU A 87 -5.64 10.47 -1.77
CA LEU A 87 -5.39 9.77 -3.03
C LEU A 87 -6.05 10.45 -4.22
N ASP A 88 -7.27 10.98 -4.05
CA ASP A 88 -7.95 11.80 -5.07
C ASP A 88 -7.13 13.04 -5.43
N ALA A 89 -6.53 13.72 -4.44
CA ALA A 89 -5.68 14.85 -4.69
C ALA A 89 -4.40 14.45 -5.45
N ALA A 90 -3.79 13.32 -5.09
CA ALA A 90 -2.62 12.79 -5.80
C ALA A 90 -2.97 12.37 -7.24
N ALA A 91 -4.11 11.73 -7.46
CA ALA A 91 -4.60 11.36 -8.79
C ALA A 91 -4.79 12.58 -9.70
N ARG A 92 -5.37 13.66 -9.15
CA ARG A 92 -5.50 14.95 -9.89
C ARG A 92 -4.16 15.55 -10.24
N ARG A 93 -3.17 15.57 -9.32
CA ARG A 93 -1.82 16.06 -9.60
C ARG A 93 -1.12 15.22 -10.67
N ALA A 94 -1.30 13.91 -10.61
CA ALA A 94 -0.77 12.98 -11.62
C ALA A 94 -1.49 13.09 -12.98
N ARG A 95 -2.60 13.83 -13.06
CA ARG A 95 -3.42 13.96 -14.26
C ARG A 95 -3.73 12.58 -14.86
N LEU A 96 -4.37 11.71 -14.05
CA LEU A 96 -4.80 10.41 -14.52
C LEU A 96 -5.88 10.57 -15.56
N GLU A 97 -5.66 10.01 -16.74
CA GLU A 97 -6.57 10.02 -17.88
C GLU A 97 -6.93 8.60 -18.31
N LEU A 98 -8.18 8.41 -18.69
CA LEU A 98 -8.62 7.14 -19.28
C LEU A 98 -8.10 7.05 -20.72
N ARG A 99 -7.35 6.00 -21.01
CA ARG A 99 -6.86 5.66 -22.35
C ARG A 99 -7.50 4.37 -22.82
N PHE A 100 -7.62 4.22 -24.12
CA PHE A 100 -8.14 3.02 -24.77
C PHE A 100 -7.10 2.47 -25.73
N ASP A 101 -6.92 1.16 -25.70
CA ASP A 101 -6.09 0.40 -26.63
C ASP A 101 -6.79 -0.92 -27.04
N ALA A 102 -6.06 -1.83 -27.69
CA ALA A 102 -6.60 -3.11 -28.13
C ALA A 102 -7.05 -4.04 -26.98
N ASP A 103 -6.48 -3.85 -25.79
CA ASP A 103 -6.75 -4.65 -24.59
C ASP A 103 -7.87 -4.05 -23.72
N GLY A 104 -8.32 -2.83 -24.05
CA GLY A 104 -9.43 -2.16 -23.34
C GLY A 104 -9.10 -0.77 -22.83
N GLY A 105 -9.78 -0.36 -21.73
CA GLY A 105 -9.56 0.93 -21.09
C GLY A 105 -8.67 0.80 -19.85
N HIS A 106 -7.69 1.70 -19.73
CA HIS A 106 -6.80 1.79 -18.57
C HIS A 106 -6.54 3.25 -18.18
N LEU A 107 -6.10 3.47 -16.94
CA LEU A 107 -5.65 4.81 -16.50
C LEU A 107 -4.16 5.00 -16.80
N GLU A 108 -3.83 6.14 -17.37
CA GLU A 108 -2.45 6.57 -17.61
C GLU A 108 -2.16 7.88 -16.90
N SER A 109 -0.94 8.00 -16.33
CA SER A 109 -0.49 9.26 -15.74
C SER A 109 0.15 10.15 -16.81
N CYS A 110 -0.41 11.35 -17.00
CA CYS A 110 0.12 12.38 -17.91
C CYS A 110 1.14 13.31 -17.23
N ALA A 111 1.41 13.13 -15.95
CA ALA A 111 2.47 13.86 -15.25
C ALA A 111 3.82 13.15 -15.42
N GLY A 112 4.91 13.94 -15.37
CA GLY A 112 6.27 13.41 -15.32
C GLY A 112 6.79 13.24 -13.90
N GLY A 113 8.04 12.77 -13.78
CA GLY A 113 8.74 12.71 -12.51
C GLY A 113 8.10 11.80 -11.46
N VAL A 114 8.29 12.15 -10.20
CA VAL A 114 7.74 11.36 -9.07
C VAL A 114 6.23 11.41 -9.03
N THR A 115 5.61 12.57 -9.31
CA THR A 115 4.15 12.69 -9.38
C THR A 115 3.56 11.71 -10.41
N GLY A 116 4.21 11.55 -11.58
CA GLY A 116 3.83 10.56 -12.57
C GLY A 116 4.02 9.13 -12.10
N ALA A 117 5.09 8.84 -11.35
CA ALA A 117 5.32 7.52 -10.76
C ALA A 117 4.25 7.15 -9.73
N LEU A 118 3.84 8.09 -8.87
CA LEU A 118 2.73 7.91 -7.94
C LEU A 118 1.40 7.70 -8.67
N GLY A 119 1.18 8.44 -9.78
CA GLY A 119 0.03 8.24 -10.64
C GLY A 119 -0.05 6.82 -11.21
N ARG A 120 1.09 6.24 -11.65
CA ARG A 120 1.13 4.85 -12.10
C ARG A 120 0.76 3.86 -10.99
N LEU A 121 1.23 4.07 -9.75
CA LEU A 121 0.78 3.25 -8.60
C LEU A 121 -0.73 3.34 -8.39
N LEU A 122 -1.32 4.54 -8.51
CA LEU A 122 -2.76 4.72 -8.37
C LEU A 122 -3.55 4.09 -9.52
N ALA A 123 -3.00 4.08 -10.75
CA ALA A 123 -3.58 3.35 -11.87
C ALA A 123 -3.62 1.83 -11.62
N LEU A 124 -2.56 1.25 -11.00
CA LEU A 124 -2.56 -0.16 -10.58
C LEU A 124 -3.65 -0.44 -9.51
N VAL A 125 -3.86 0.48 -8.58
CA VAL A 125 -4.95 0.39 -7.59
C VAL A 125 -6.31 0.34 -8.30
N GLN A 126 -6.55 1.24 -9.26
CA GLN A 126 -7.79 1.26 -10.03
C GLN A 126 -7.99 -0.03 -10.84
N GLY A 127 -6.94 -0.54 -11.49
CA GLY A 127 -6.99 -1.83 -12.19
C GLY A 127 -7.35 -2.99 -11.26
N ALA A 128 -6.79 -2.99 -10.04
CA ALA A 128 -7.12 -3.98 -9.01
C ALA A 128 -8.57 -3.85 -8.51
N MET A 129 -9.11 -2.63 -8.44
CA MET A 129 -10.53 -2.40 -8.14
C MET A 129 -11.43 -2.98 -9.25
N ALA A 130 -11.07 -2.73 -10.51
CA ALA A 130 -11.84 -3.20 -11.66
C ALA A 130 -11.90 -4.74 -11.76
N ASN A 131 -10.83 -5.43 -11.38
CA ASN A 131 -10.76 -6.90 -11.41
C ASN A 131 -11.11 -7.59 -10.07
N GLY A 132 -11.51 -6.82 -9.03
CA GLY A 132 -11.94 -7.33 -7.72
C GLY A 132 -10.83 -7.88 -6.83
N THR A 133 -9.55 -7.58 -7.12
CA THR A 133 -8.41 -7.99 -6.30
C THR A 133 -8.03 -6.99 -5.22
N TRP A 134 -8.47 -5.73 -5.36
CA TRP A 134 -8.13 -4.65 -4.44
C TRP A 134 -8.58 -4.91 -2.99
N GLU A 135 -9.80 -5.41 -2.79
CA GLU A 135 -10.35 -5.71 -1.46
C GLU A 135 -9.61 -6.82 -0.71
N LEU A 136 -8.83 -7.63 -1.45
CA LEU A 136 -8.01 -8.70 -0.90
C LEU A 136 -6.64 -8.20 -0.43
N LEU A 137 -6.22 -7.03 -0.87
CA LEU A 137 -5.06 -6.35 -0.33
C LEU A 137 -5.47 -5.64 0.96
N LYS A 138 -4.84 -6.00 2.07
CA LYS A 138 -5.20 -5.59 3.44
C LYS A 138 -3.96 -5.15 4.20
N ALA A 139 -4.15 -4.42 5.31
CA ALA A 139 -3.10 -4.18 6.28
C ALA A 139 -3.37 -4.94 7.59
N CYS A 140 -2.31 -5.37 8.25
CA CYS A 140 -2.39 -6.09 9.51
C CYS A 140 -3.05 -5.22 10.59
N ARG A 141 -4.07 -5.76 11.26
CA ARG A 141 -4.82 -5.05 12.32
C ARG A 141 -3.96 -4.68 13.54
N ARG A 142 -2.81 -5.31 13.73
CA ARG A 142 -1.93 -5.00 14.83
C ARG A 142 -1.29 -3.63 14.59
N GLU A 143 -1.60 -2.64 15.44
CA GLU A 143 -1.16 -1.24 15.33
C GLU A 143 0.37 -1.07 15.22
N THR A 144 1.13 -1.93 15.92
CA THR A 144 2.60 -1.94 15.87
C THR A 144 3.16 -2.70 14.68
N CYS A 145 2.33 -3.09 13.70
CA CYS A 145 2.74 -3.81 12.50
C CYS A 145 2.22 -3.14 11.23
N ASN A 146 0.89 -3.08 11.05
CA ASN A 146 0.20 -2.51 9.87
C ASN A 146 0.79 -2.92 8.51
N TRP A 147 1.46 -4.09 8.45
CA TRP A 147 2.08 -4.63 7.25
C TRP A 147 1.03 -4.99 6.21
N ALA A 148 1.20 -4.52 4.99
CA ALA A 148 0.32 -4.86 3.89
C ALA A 148 0.52 -6.31 3.44
N PHE A 149 -0.57 -7.06 3.29
CA PHE A 149 -0.57 -8.46 2.87
C PHE A 149 -1.77 -8.76 1.96
N TYR A 150 -1.64 -9.75 1.11
CA TYR A 150 -2.73 -10.21 0.26
C TYR A 150 -3.47 -11.37 0.93
N ASP A 151 -4.77 -11.19 1.16
CA ASP A 151 -5.62 -12.19 1.82
C ASP A 151 -6.15 -13.22 0.82
N ASN A 152 -5.41 -14.29 0.65
CA ASN A 152 -5.80 -15.44 -0.18
C ASN A 152 -6.55 -16.53 0.61
N THR A 153 -7.01 -16.25 1.83
CA THR A 153 -7.82 -17.21 2.59
C THR A 153 -9.16 -17.45 1.91
N LYS A 154 -9.68 -18.70 2.01
CA LYS A 154 -10.94 -19.09 1.37
C LYS A 154 -12.12 -18.16 1.72
N ASN A 155 -12.16 -17.68 2.96
CA ASN A 155 -13.26 -16.85 3.47
C ASN A 155 -12.95 -15.34 3.40
N ARG A 156 -11.78 -14.93 2.87
CA ARG A 156 -11.36 -13.52 2.77
C ARG A 156 -11.49 -12.78 4.11
N SER A 157 -11.25 -13.47 5.23
CA SER A 157 -11.43 -12.95 6.59
C SER A 157 -10.11 -12.76 7.34
N GLY A 158 -8.99 -12.83 6.64
CA GLY A 158 -7.66 -12.58 7.20
C GLY A 158 -7.56 -11.14 7.71
N VAL A 159 -7.10 -10.98 8.96
CA VAL A 159 -6.88 -9.67 9.61
C VAL A 159 -5.43 -9.50 10.09
N TRP A 160 -4.62 -10.54 9.94
CA TRP A 160 -3.21 -10.57 10.35
C TRP A 160 -2.32 -10.90 9.16
N CYS A 161 -1.20 -10.21 9.03
CA CYS A 161 -0.22 -10.51 7.99
C CYS A 161 0.31 -11.95 8.09
N THR A 162 0.38 -12.51 9.32
CA THR A 162 0.61 -13.93 9.58
C THR A 162 -0.09 -14.34 10.88
N MET A 163 -0.68 -15.55 10.90
CA MET A 163 -1.24 -16.10 12.15
C MET A 163 -0.16 -16.42 13.17
N GLU A 164 0.99 -16.87 12.73
CA GLU A 164 2.09 -17.35 13.58
C GLU A 164 2.78 -16.24 14.36
N THR A 165 2.80 -15.02 13.84
CA THR A 165 3.38 -13.86 14.52
C THR A 165 2.25 -12.97 15.07
N CYS A 166 1.60 -12.20 14.22
CA CYS A 166 0.64 -11.19 14.66
C CYS A 166 -0.64 -11.82 15.26
N GLY A 167 -1.15 -12.90 14.66
CA GLY A 167 -2.31 -13.59 15.17
C GLY A 167 -2.08 -14.22 16.55
N ASN A 168 -0.96 -14.89 16.77
CA ASN A 168 -0.62 -15.49 18.06
C ASN A 168 -0.33 -14.43 19.14
N ARG A 169 0.35 -13.33 18.76
CA ARG A 169 0.57 -12.21 19.70
C ARG A 169 -0.75 -11.57 20.15
N ALA A 170 -1.69 -11.37 19.24
CA ALA A 170 -3.02 -10.85 19.56
C ALA A 170 -3.80 -11.79 20.49
N LYS A 171 -3.76 -13.10 20.25
CA LYS A 171 -4.37 -14.11 21.12
C LYS A 171 -3.75 -14.08 22.52
N ALA A 172 -2.43 -14.04 22.63
CA ALA A 172 -1.72 -13.98 23.89
C ALA A 172 -2.04 -12.70 24.69
N GLN A 173 -2.16 -11.55 23.99
CA GLN A 173 -2.57 -10.30 24.61
C GLN A 173 -4.00 -10.37 25.16
N ALA A 174 -4.95 -10.87 24.36
CA ALA A 174 -6.33 -11.05 24.78
C ALA A 174 -6.49 -12.04 25.94
N TYR A 175 -5.68 -13.10 25.98
CA TYR A 175 -5.63 -14.04 27.10
C TYR A 175 -5.17 -13.35 28.39
N ARG A 176 -4.04 -12.62 28.33
CA ARG A 176 -3.50 -11.89 29.49
C ARG A 176 -4.48 -10.85 30.03
N ALA A 177 -5.14 -10.09 29.15
CA ALA A 177 -6.12 -9.09 29.56
C ALA A 177 -7.29 -9.69 30.33
N ARG A 178 -7.78 -10.87 29.91
CA ARG A 178 -8.86 -11.57 30.61
C ARG A 178 -8.45 -12.11 31.98
N HIS A 179 -7.18 -12.51 32.16
CA HIS A 179 -6.70 -13.10 33.42
C HIS A 179 -6.05 -12.10 34.37
N ALA A 180 -5.80 -10.86 33.92
CA ALA A 180 -5.36 -9.79 34.79
C ALA A 180 -6.54 -9.05 35.48
N ALA A 181 -7.76 -9.28 35.03
CA ALA A 181 -8.99 -8.70 35.58
C ALA A 181 -9.75 -9.66 36.53
N ALA A 182 -9.19 -10.84 36.79
CA ALA A 182 -9.69 -11.85 37.72
C ALA A 182 -8.78 -11.92 38.98
#